data_c6f108fbb5b7cd136deaa409d8ed7d5d
#
_entry.id   c6f108fbb5b7cd136deaa409d8ed7d5d
#
_cell.length_a   1.000
_cell.length_b   1.000
_cell.length_c   1.000
_cell.angle_alpha   90.00
_cell.angle_beta   90.00
_cell.angle_gamma   90.00
#
_symmetry.space_group_name_H-M   'P 1'
#
loop_
_entity.id
_entity.type
_entity.pdbx_description
1 polymer ?
#
loop_
_entity_poly.entity_id
_entity_poly.type
_entity_poly.pdbx_seq_one_letter_code
_entity_poly.pdbx_strand_id
1 'polypeptide(L)'
;MVIVNRNVDIQNSSTERSTINFANKIILAPMVRVGTLPTRLLALDYGADIVYTEELIDWKFLKSFRVVNDALHTIDYIDKTDGTVVFRTCEQEKKRVVVQLGTSDPKRALMVAKMIEKDVAAIDINMGCPKQFSLKGGMGAALLTQPEKAKSILSTLVQNIKVPITCKIRVFEDVEETVKLAKQLESTGISALGVHGRTIAERPQHPNRCETIKKVAEAVRIPVIANGGSREIENYKDILQFKAQCGASSVMIARAAQGNCSIFRQEGLLDLEEVIMNYLKYSIDYDNSPSNTKYCVQNMLKELQETPRGKKFLECQTLGQIWLVTFTFIKM
;
A
#
# COMPACT_ATOMS: atom_id res chain seq x y z
N MET A 1 67.35 6.76 -0.60
CA MET A 1 66.22 5.89 -0.17
C MET A 1 65.16 6.80 0.43
N VAL A 2 64.20 7.22 -0.37
CA VAL A 2 63.14 8.19 0.00
C VAL A 2 61.88 7.40 0.22
N ILE A 3 61.38 7.38 1.46
CA ILE A 3 60.14 6.74 1.83
C ILE A 3 59.02 7.75 1.57
N VAL A 4 58.17 7.47 0.57
CA VAL A 4 56.96 8.24 0.28
C VAL A 4 55.81 7.62 1.07
N ASN A 5 55.40 8.29 2.16
CA ASN A 5 54.18 8.00 2.87
C ASN A 5 52.99 8.38 1.99
N ARG A 6 52.20 7.39 1.50
CA ARG A 6 50.89 7.59 0.94
C ARG A 6 49.87 7.53 2.06
N ASN A 7 49.35 8.70 2.45
CA ASN A 7 48.11 8.80 3.21
C ASN A 7 46.99 8.33 2.32
N VAL A 8 46.38 7.22 2.70
CA VAL A 8 45.12 6.76 2.11
C VAL A 8 44.00 7.48 2.86
N ASP A 9 43.43 8.51 2.22
CA ASP A 9 42.19 9.13 2.66
C ASP A 9 41.06 8.09 2.59
N ILE A 10 40.66 7.57 3.74
CA ILE A 10 39.44 6.81 3.88
C ILE A 10 38.29 7.81 3.79
N GLN A 11 37.79 8.02 2.58
CA GLN A 11 36.51 8.70 2.39
C GLN A 11 35.42 7.85 3.06
N ASN A 12 34.98 8.30 4.23
CA ASN A 12 33.76 7.87 4.85
C ASN A 12 32.60 8.29 3.92
N SER A 13 32.23 7.42 2.99
CA SER A 13 30.94 7.53 2.28
C SER A 13 29.83 7.19 3.28
N SER A 14 29.38 8.20 4.01
CA SER A 14 28.08 8.16 4.64
C SER A 14 27.05 8.02 3.51
N THR A 15 26.63 6.80 3.23
CA THR A 15 25.46 6.53 2.40
C THR A 15 24.26 7.12 3.14
N GLU A 16 23.94 8.38 2.85
CA GLU A 16 22.64 8.97 3.19
C GLU A 16 21.58 8.05 2.63
N ARG A 17 20.89 7.33 3.51
CA ARG A 17 19.71 6.55 3.13
C ARG A 17 18.67 7.57 2.68
N SER A 18 18.38 7.62 1.36
CA SER A 18 17.28 8.38 0.81
C SER A 18 16.01 8.00 1.57
N THR A 19 15.56 8.83 2.49
CA THR A 19 14.31 8.65 3.22
C THR A 19 13.16 8.98 2.29
N ILE A 20 12.18 8.08 2.18
CA ILE A 20 10.96 8.33 1.42
C ILE A 20 10.25 9.58 1.95
N ASN A 21 9.88 10.48 1.04
CA ASN A 21 9.12 11.70 1.36
C ASN A 21 7.64 11.49 1.01
N PHE A 22 6.76 11.75 1.97
CA PHE A 22 5.32 11.61 1.80
C PHE A 22 4.59 12.89 1.37
N ALA A 23 5.29 14.02 1.21
CA ALA A 23 4.68 15.26 0.75
C ALA A 23 4.53 15.31 -0.78
N ASN A 24 3.39 15.79 -1.25
CA ASN A 24 3.05 15.96 -2.69
C ASN A 24 3.14 14.66 -3.50
N LYS A 25 2.60 13.55 -2.96
CA LYS A 25 2.63 12.21 -3.56
C LYS A 25 1.24 11.74 -3.98
N ILE A 26 1.21 10.99 -5.09
CA ILE A 26 0.06 10.21 -5.54
C ILE A 26 0.39 8.75 -5.28
N ILE A 27 -0.44 8.07 -4.49
CA ILE A 27 -0.09 6.83 -3.80
C ILE A 27 -1.10 5.73 -4.14
N LEU A 28 -0.62 4.52 -4.42
CA LEU A 28 -1.47 3.33 -4.45
C LEU A 28 -1.84 2.94 -3.02
N ALA A 29 -3.14 2.93 -2.71
CA ALA A 29 -3.65 2.57 -1.39
C ALA A 29 -3.48 1.09 -1.04
N PRO A 30 -3.37 0.74 0.26
CA PRO A 30 -3.43 -0.64 0.69
C PRO A 30 -4.80 -1.25 0.39
N MET A 31 -4.80 -2.39 -0.30
CA MET A 31 -6.02 -3.11 -0.69
C MET A 31 -5.78 -4.61 -0.58
N VAL A 32 -6.60 -5.27 0.26
CA VAL A 32 -6.52 -6.72 0.49
C VAL A 32 -6.64 -7.48 -0.83
N ARG A 33 -5.73 -8.42 -1.08
CA ARG A 33 -5.56 -9.24 -2.28
C ARG A 33 -5.17 -8.48 -3.55
N VAL A 34 -5.25 -7.14 -3.57
CA VAL A 34 -4.89 -6.32 -4.74
C VAL A 34 -3.46 -5.80 -4.64
N GLY A 35 -3.01 -5.42 -3.43
CA GLY A 35 -1.69 -4.83 -3.18
C GLY A 35 -0.53 -5.82 -3.27
N THR A 36 -0.58 -6.84 -4.15
CA THR A 36 0.51 -7.77 -4.45
C THR A 36 1.53 -7.16 -5.43
N LEU A 37 2.69 -7.76 -5.59
CA LEU A 37 3.80 -7.20 -6.38
C LEU A 37 3.39 -6.76 -7.80
N PRO A 38 2.63 -7.55 -8.60
CA PRO A 38 2.24 -7.14 -9.94
C PRO A 38 1.47 -5.82 -10.00
N THR A 39 0.49 -5.63 -9.11
CA THR A 39 -0.29 -4.39 -9.06
C THR A 39 0.56 -3.20 -8.64
N ARG A 40 1.47 -3.39 -7.69
CA ARG A 40 2.35 -2.32 -7.21
C ARG A 40 3.31 -1.86 -8.30
N LEU A 41 3.94 -2.80 -9.02
CA LEU A 41 4.83 -2.46 -10.14
C LEU A 41 4.07 -1.75 -11.27
N LEU A 42 2.90 -2.27 -11.64
CA LEU A 42 2.06 -1.62 -12.65
C LEU A 42 1.65 -0.19 -12.25
N ALA A 43 1.31 0.02 -10.98
CA ALA A 43 0.99 1.37 -10.48
C ALA A 43 2.20 2.32 -10.56
N LEU A 44 3.40 1.82 -10.28
CA LEU A 44 4.64 2.60 -10.41
C LEU A 44 4.95 2.96 -11.87
N ASP A 45 4.75 2.03 -12.81
CA ASP A 45 4.92 2.29 -14.24
C ASP A 45 3.96 3.34 -14.77
N TYR A 46 2.75 3.37 -14.21
CA TYR A 46 1.72 4.35 -14.58
C TYR A 46 1.83 5.67 -13.82
N GLY A 47 2.83 5.85 -12.97
CA GLY A 47 3.14 7.15 -12.37
C GLY A 47 2.74 7.30 -10.90
N ALA A 48 2.38 6.23 -10.19
CA ALA A 48 2.28 6.29 -8.75
C ALA A 48 3.67 6.56 -8.13
N ASP A 49 3.74 7.50 -7.20
CA ASP A 49 5.00 7.84 -6.50
C ASP A 49 5.38 6.78 -5.48
N ILE A 50 4.38 6.28 -4.74
CA ILE A 50 4.52 5.35 -3.62
C ILE A 50 3.43 4.28 -3.75
N VAL A 51 3.77 3.06 -3.38
CA VAL A 51 2.83 1.94 -3.41
C VAL A 51 2.78 1.24 -2.04
N TYR A 52 1.56 0.89 -1.63
CA TYR A 52 1.33 0.15 -0.39
C TYR A 52 1.04 -1.31 -0.68
N THR A 53 1.49 -2.19 0.20
CA THR A 53 1.05 -3.58 0.21
C THR A 53 -0.42 -3.67 0.64
N GLU A 54 -1.02 -4.85 0.52
CA GLU A 54 -2.19 -5.19 1.31
C GLU A 54 -1.88 -5.15 2.82
N GLU A 55 -2.92 -5.16 3.67
CA GLU A 55 -2.74 -5.35 5.12
C GLU A 55 -2.14 -6.73 5.41
N LEU A 56 -0.90 -6.78 5.87
CA LEU A 56 -0.20 -8.00 6.28
C LEU A 56 -0.31 -8.17 7.80
N ILE A 57 -0.79 -9.33 8.24
CA ILE A 57 -1.02 -9.58 9.67
C ILE A 57 0.28 -10.03 10.35
N ASP A 58 0.59 -9.43 11.50
CA ASP A 58 1.82 -9.66 12.26
C ASP A 58 2.07 -11.16 12.54
N TRP A 59 1.08 -11.90 13.02
CA TRP A 59 1.19 -13.33 13.29
C TRP A 59 1.54 -14.16 12.06
N LYS A 60 0.98 -13.84 10.90
CA LYS A 60 1.30 -14.54 9.66
C LYS A 60 2.72 -14.23 9.25
N PHE A 61 3.11 -12.97 9.37
CA PHE A 61 4.47 -12.53 9.03
C PHE A 61 5.53 -13.18 9.94
N LEU A 62 5.28 -13.27 11.26
CA LEU A 62 6.20 -13.92 12.21
C LEU A 62 6.44 -15.41 11.95
N LYS A 63 5.51 -16.07 11.27
CA LYS A 63 5.67 -17.47 10.84
C LYS A 63 6.48 -17.60 9.55
N SER A 64 6.80 -16.52 8.88
CA SER A 64 7.56 -16.54 7.62
C SER A 64 9.08 -16.49 7.85
N PHE A 65 9.81 -16.78 6.79
CA PHE A 65 11.24 -16.57 6.69
C PHE A 65 11.58 -15.87 5.37
N ARG A 66 12.65 -15.10 5.38
CA ARG A 66 13.13 -14.33 4.24
C ARG A 66 13.98 -15.19 3.32
N VAL A 67 13.70 -15.15 2.02
CA VAL A 67 14.45 -15.86 0.97
C VAL A 67 14.82 -14.87 -0.13
N VAL A 68 16.04 -14.97 -0.65
CA VAL A 68 16.43 -14.36 -1.92
C VAL A 68 16.03 -15.34 -3.02
N ASN A 69 15.18 -14.91 -3.92
CA ASN A 69 14.72 -15.71 -5.05
C ASN A 69 15.47 -15.26 -6.31
N ASP A 70 16.57 -15.96 -6.62
CA ASP A 70 17.43 -15.60 -7.75
C ASP A 70 16.72 -15.79 -9.10
N ALA A 71 15.78 -16.74 -9.21
CA ALA A 71 15.05 -17.00 -10.44
C ALA A 71 14.09 -15.87 -10.82
N LEU A 72 13.48 -15.22 -9.81
CA LEU A 72 12.53 -14.11 -10.01
C LEU A 72 13.17 -12.75 -9.71
N HIS A 73 14.41 -12.72 -9.25
CA HIS A 73 15.09 -11.51 -8.77
C HIS A 73 14.28 -10.77 -7.69
N THR A 74 13.69 -11.53 -6.74
CA THR A 74 12.83 -11.02 -5.67
C THR A 74 13.37 -11.38 -4.28
N ILE A 75 12.82 -10.69 -3.30
CA ILE A 75 12.89 -11.08 -1.90
C ILE A 75 11.51 -11.59 -1.51
N ASP A 76 11.46 -12.84 -1.07
CA ASP A 76 10.24 -13.52 -0.69
C ASP A 76 10.22 -13.78 0.81
N TYR A 77 9.08 -13.53 1.46
CA TYR A 77 8.79 -13.95 2.82
C TYR A 77 7.78 -15.10 2.75
N ILE A 78 8.25 -16.32 3.05
CA ILE A 78 7.52 -17.56 2.85
C ILE A 78 7.04 -18.10 4.19
N ASP A 79 5.74 -18.40 4.31
CA ASP A 79 5.17 -19.02 5.50
C ASP A 79 5.76 -20.44 5.68
N LYS A 80 6.28 -20.72 6.88
CA LYS A 80 6.91 -22.01 7.22
C LYS A 80 5.93 -23.16 7.27
N THR A 81 4.63 -22.88 7.43
CA THR A 81 3.61 -23.92 7.65
C THR A 81 3.02 -24.45 6.36
N ASP A 82 2.81 -23.58 5.36
CA ASP A 82 2.12 -23.93 4.11
C ASP A 82 2.89 -23.58 2.84
N GLY A 83 4.08 -22.96 2.96
CA GLY A 83 4.92 -22.56 1.83
C GLY A 83 4.37 -21.36 1.05
N THR A 84 3.29 -20.71 1.48
CA THR A 84 2.74 -19.56 0.77
C THR A 84 3.61 -18.33 0.92
N VAL A 85 3.67 -17.51 -0.15
CA VAL A 85 4.35 -16.22 -0.13
C VAL A 85 3.48 -15.22 0.62
N VAL A 86 3.94 -14.78 1.79
CA VAL A 86 3.28 -13.75 2.62
C VAL A 86 3.51 -12.35 2.06
N PHE A 87 4.75 -12.09 1.61
CA PHE A 87 5.17 -10.84 1.00
C PHE A 87 6.29 -11.11 0.01
N ARG A 88 6.19 -10.53 -1.17
CA ARG A 88 7.22 -10.54 -2.22
C ARG A 88 7.52 -9.10 -2.62
N THR A 89 8.80 -8.77 -2.77
CA THR A 89 9.26 -7.46 -3.25
C THR A 89 10.49 -7.61 -4.15
N CYS A 90 10.80 -6.58 -4.92
CA CYS A 90 11.98 -6.53 -5.77
C CYS A 90 12.68 -5.16 -5.68
N GLU A 91 13.88 -5.04 -6.25
CA GLU A 91 14.67 -3.80 -6.19
C GLU A 91 13.95 -2.61 -6.86
N GLN A 92 13.11 -2.86 -7.90
CA GLN A 92 12.38 -1.83 -8.63
C GLN A 92 11.45 -0.99 -7.72
N GLU A 93 10.83 -1.61 -6.72
CA GLU A 93 9.91 -0.90 -5.79
C GLU A 93 10.53 -0.59 -4.41
N LYS A 94 11.70 -1.13 -4.08
CA LYS A 94 12.29 -1.11 -2.74
C LYS A 94 12.32 0.27 -2.08
N LYS A 95 12.58 1.33 -2.85
CA LYS A 95 12.62 2.72 -2.35
C LYS A 95 11.24 3.40 -2.35
N ARG A 96 10.18 2.70 -2.76
CA ARG A 96 8.84 3.25 -2.94
C ARG A 96 7.73 2.39 -2.33
N VAL A 97 8.05 1.16 -1.88
CA VAL A 97 7.06 0.27 -1.27
C VAL A 97 6.93 0.52 0.22
N VAL A 98 5.69 0.66 0.68
CA VAL A 98 5.31 0.75 2.09
C VAL A 98 4.57 -0.53 2.47
N VAL A 99 5.08 -1.25 3.46
CA VAL A 99 4.37 -2.41 4.01
C VAL A 99 3.35 -1.95 5.03
N GLN A 100 2.07 -2.25 4.79
CA GLN A 100 1.02 -2.01 5.77
C GLN A 100 0.86 -3.22 6.69
N LEU A 101 1.01 -3.00 8.00
CA LEU A 101 0.94 -4.02 9.02
C LEU A 101 -0.36 -3.92 9.83
N GLY A 102 -1.07 -5.05 9.94
CA GLY A 102 -2.15 -5.26 10.88
C GLY A 102 -1.60 -5.87 12.18
N THR A 103 -1.67 -5.12 13.27
CA THR A 103 -1.15 -5.52 14.58
C THR A 103 -1.96 -4.92 15.71
N SER A 104 -1.91 -5.56 16.88
CA SER A 104 -2.47 -5.06 18.13
C SER A 104 -1.47 -5.10 19.29
N ASP A 105 -0.20 -5.37 19.01
CA ASP A 105 0.85 -5.57 20.00
C ASP A 105 2.17 -4.92 19.57
N PRO A 106 2.75 -4.03 20.39
CA PRO A 106 3.97 -3.30 20.03
C PRO A 106 5.20 -4.22 19.87
N LYS A 107 5.28 -5.31 20.63
CA LYS A 107 6.42 -6.24 20.55
C LYS A 107 6.37 -7.04 19.24
N ARG A 108 5.20 -7.57 18.87
CA ARG A 108 5.03 -8.28 17.60
C ARG A 108 5.26 -7.34 16.40
N ALA A 109 4.68 -6.12 16.47
CA ALA A 109 4.94 -5.11 15.44
C ALA A 109 6.43 -4.85 15.24
N LEU A 110 7.18 -4.68 16.33
CA LEU A 110 8.63 -4.47 16.29
C LEU A 110 9.37 -5.67 15.70
N MET A 111 9.01 -6.90 16.08
CA MET A 111 9.64 -8.10 15.53
C MET A 111 9.47 -8.19 14.01
N VAL A 112 8.25 -7.96 13.49
CA VAL A 112 7.98 -7.94 12.05
C VAL A 112 8.74 -6.81 11.37
N ALA A 113 8.69 -5.60 11.94
CA ALA A 113 9.36 -4.44 11.38
C ALA A 113 10.88 -4.65 11.24
N LYS A 114 11.52 -5.29 12.22
CA LYS A 114 12.93 -5.69 12.15
C LYS A 114 13.25 -6.71 11.06
N MET A 115 12.30 -7.58 10.74
CA MET A 115 12.48 -8.54 9.65
C MET A 115 12.53 -7.85 8.28
N ILE A 116 11.70 -6.80 8.09
CA ILE A 116 11.44 -6.20 6.77
C ILE A 116 12.12 -4.87 6.52
N GLU A 117 12.61 -4.15 7.55
CA GLU A 117 13.08 -2.75 7.42
C GLU A 117 14.15 -2.52 6.35
N LYS A 118 14.91 -3.54 5.97
CA LYS A 118 15.95 -3.43 4.92
C LYS A 118 15.44 -3.65 3.50
N ASP A 119 14.23 -4.14 3.35
CA ASP A 119 13.65 -4.52 2.06
C ASP A 119 12.51 -3.59 1.60
N VAL A 120 12.15 -2.58 2.42
CA VAL A 120 11.04 -1.66 2.17
C VAL A 120 11.42 -0.21 2.41
N ALA A 121 10.65 0.72 1.84
CA ALA A 121 10.88 2.15 2.02
C ALA A 121 10.31 2.71 3.33
N ALA A 122 9.20 2.15 3.81
CA ALA A 122 8.53 2.55 5.05
C ALA A 122 7.59 1.44 5.56
N ILE A 123 7.11 1.60 6.78
CA ILE A 123 6.12 0.70 7.40
C ILE A 123 4.92 1.53 7.86
N ASP A 124 3.72 1.06 7.54
CA ASP A 124 2.45 1.68 7.90
C ASP A 124 1.67 0.80 8.86
N ILE A 125 1.01 1.40 9.85
CA ILE A 125 0.13 0.66 10.77
C ILE A 125 -1.32 0.89 10.38
N ASN A 126 -2.03 -0.21 10.09
CA ASN A 126 -3.45 -0.17 9.78
C ASN A 126 -4.26 0.14 11.05
N MET A 127 -4.94 1.30 11.05
CA MET A 127 -5.86 1.73 12.11
C MET A 127 -7.24 2.06 11.52
N GLY A 128 -7.58 1.52 10.34
CA GLY A 128 -8.83 1.86 9.65
C GLY A 128 -9.64 0.68 9.15
N CYS A 129 -9.12 -0.55 9.21
CA CYS A 129 -9.82 -1.75 8.73
C CYS A 129 -11.04 -2.08 9.60
N PRO A 130 -12.28 -2.04 9.06
CA PRO A 130 -13.49 -2.30 9.83
C PRO A 130 -13.94 -3.78 9.78
N LYS A 131 -13.11 -4.67 9.26
CA LYS A 131 -13.44 -6.09 9.11
C LYS A 131 -13.47 -6.79 10.47
N GLN A 132 -14.42 -7.72 10.64
CA GLN A 132 -14.65 -8.42 11.91
C GLN A 132 -13.39 -9.11 12.47
N PHE A 133 -12.58 -9.73 11.61
CA PHE A 133 -11.33 -10.37 12.05
C PHE A 133 -10.34 -9.35 12.63
N SER A 134 -10.24 -8.18 12.02
CA SER A 134 -9.36 -7.10 12.47
C SER A 134 -9.85 -6.53 13.81
N LEU A 135 -11.15 -6.25 13.92
CA LEU A 135 -11.76 -5.74 15.16
C LEU A 135 -11.62 -6.75 16.31
N LYS A 136 -11.95 -8.03 16.08
CA LYS A 136 -11.80 -9.10 17.09
C LYS A 136 -10.34 -9.31 17.51
N GLY A 137 -9.39 -9.10 16.60
CA GLY A 137 -7.96 -9.14 16.88
C GLY A 137 -7.41 -7.89 17.60
N GLY A 138 -8.25 -6.89 17.88
CA GLY A 138 -7.85 -5.63 18.48
C GLY A 138 -6.97 -4.77 17.57
N MET A 139 -7.02 -5.02 16.25
CA MET A 139 -6.26 -4.36 15.18
C MET A 139 -7.16 -3.42 14.36
N GLY A 140 -6.58 -2.76 13.37
CA GLY A 140 -7.33 -1.94 12.43
C GLY A 140 -8.14 -0.87 13.15
N ALA A 141 -9.42 -0.73 12.81
CA ALA A 141 -10.27 0.31 13.38
C ALA A 141 -10.52 0.16 14.91
N ALA A 142 -10.24 -0.99 15.52
CA ALA A 142 -10.29 -1.14 16.97
C ALA A 142 -9.26 -0.24 17.69
N LEU A 143 -8.16 0.12 17.02
CA LEU A 143 -7.15 1.02 17.59
C LEU A 143 -7.60 2.48 17.68
N LEU A 144 -8.61 2.90 16.91
CA LEU A 144 -9.15 4.27 16.96
C LEU A 144 -9.72 4.63 18.35
N THR A 145 -10.31 3.65 19.03
CA THR A 145 -10.87 3.81 20.38
C THR A 145 -9.89 3.43 21.48
N GLN A 146 -8.65 3.10 21.13
CA GLN A 146 -7.57 2.72 22.06
C GLN A 146 -6.30 3.56 21.80
N PRO A 147 -6.37 4.90 21.96
CA PRO A 147 -5.28 5.80 21.57
C PRO A 147 -3.95 5.50 22.27
N GLU A 148 -3.96 5.09 23.53
CA GLU A 148 -2.72 4.76 24.27
C GLU A 148 -2.05 3.52 23.71
N LYS A 149 -2.83 2.52 23.26
CA LYS A 149 -2.29 1.34 22.60
C LYS A 149 -1.74 1.69 21.21
N ALA A 150 -2.46 2.50 20.44
CA ALA A 150 -2.00 3.00 19.14
C ALA A 150 -0.67 3.75 19.29
N LYS A 151 -0.57 4.66 20.25
CA LYS A 151 0.66 5.39 20.57
C LYS A 151 1.80 4.47 21.00
N SER A 152 1.52 3.47 21.84
CA SER A 152 2.54 2.50 22.27
C SER A 152 3.12 1.72 21.08
N ILE A 153 2.29 1.28 20.12
CA ILE A 153 2.75 0.61 18.91
C ILE A 153 3.63 1.55 18.09
N LEU A 154 3.15 2.76 17.78
CA LEU A 154 3.86 3.71 16.93
C LEU A 154 5.18 4.17 17.57
N SER A 155 5.17 4.57 18.84
CA SER A 155 6.38 5.02 19.54
C SER A 155 7.43 3.91 19.62
N THR A 156 7.01 2.66 19.86
CA THR A 156 7.93 1.51 19.85
C THR A 156 8.61 1.36 18.48
N LEU A 157 7.87 1.49 17.39
CA LEU A 157 8.41 1.38 16.05
C LEU A 157 9.31 2.57 15.70
N VAL A 158 8.86 3.80 15.93
CA VAL A 158 9.62 5.02 15.64
C VAL A 158 10.99 5.03 16.35
N GLN A 159 11.03 4.58 17.61
CA GLN A 159 12.26 4.55 18.39
C GLN A 159 13.25 3.46 17.96
N ASN A 160 12.78 2.37 17.33
CA ASN A 160 13.59 1.18 17.12
C ASN A 160 13.82 0.80 15.65
N ILE A 161 13.11 1.42 14.69
CA ILE A 161 13.15 1.11 13.27
C ILE A 161 13.78 2.27 12.50
N LYS A 162 14.58 1.95 11.47
CA LYS A 162 15.34 2.95 10.70
C LYS A 162 14.57 3.55 9.54
N VAL A 163 13.55 2.87 9.03
CA VAL A 163 12.68 3.41 7.97
C VAL A 163 11.52 4.19 8.57
N PRO A 164 10.97 5.18 7.86
CA PRO A 164 9.83 5.95 8.33
C PRO A 164 8.64 5.07 8.72
N ILE A 165 7.95 5.47 9.78
CA ILE A 165 6.71 4.86 10.26
C ILE A 165 5.56 5.79 9.94
N THR A 166 4.47 5.24 9.41
CA THR A 166 3.20 5.93 9.15
C THR A 166 2.04 5.16 9.76
N CYS A 167 0.88 5.75 9.80
CA CYS A 167 -0.34 5.01 10.11
C CYS A 167 -1.52 5.53 9.27
N LYS A 168 -2.53 4.68 9.10
CA LYS A 168 -3.73 5.00 8.32
C LYS A 168 -4.98 4.81 9.16
N ILE A 169 -5.76 5.91 9.34
CA ILE A 169 -6.96 5.98 10.16
C ILE A 169 -8.23 6.15 9.34
N ARG A 170 -9.38 6.01 10.01
CA ARG A 170 -10.68 6.55 9.62
C ARG A 170 -11.04 7.73 10.52
N VAL A 171 -12.04 8.50 10.10
CA VAL A 171 -12.55 9.63 10.89
C VAL A 171 -13.64 9.16 11.86
N PHE A 172 -13.84 9.93 12.93
CA PHE A 172 -15.03 9.86 13.79
C PHE A 172 -16.17 10.70 13.21
N GLU A 173 -17.37 10.58 13.77
CA GLU A 173 -18.48 11.50 13.46
C GLU A 173 -18.12 12.92 13.92
N ASP A 174 -17.53 13.03 15.11
CA ASP A 174 -17.02 14.29 15.64
C ASP A 174 -15.64 14.61 15.03
N VAL A 175 -15.56 15.78 14.41
CA VAL A 175 -14.34 16.31 13.80
C VAL A 175 -13.25 16.56 14.83
N GLU A 176 -13.61 17.11 15.99
CA GLU A 176 -12.66 17.45 17.05
C GLU A 176 -12.03 16.19 17.67
N GLU A 177 -12.80 15.11 17.82
CA GLU A 177 -12.25 13.83 18.24
C GLU A 177 -11.25 13.28 17.21
N THR A 178 -11.52 13.45 15.91
CA THR A 178 -10.61 13.03 14.85
C THR A 178 -9.31 13.85 14.89
N VAL A 179 -9.41 15.17 15.04
CA VAL A 179 -8.26 16.08 15.16
C VAL A 179 -7.43 15.77 16.39
N LYS A 180 -8.08 15.53 17.53
CA LYS A 180 -7.43 15.15 18.79
C LYS A 180 -6.62 13.86 18.62
N LEU A 181 -7.22 12.84 18.02
CA LEU A 181 -6.52 11.58 17.73
C LEU A 181 -5.32 11.82 16.79
N ALA A 182 -5.49 12.58 15.72
CA ALA A 182 -4.42 12.88 14.77
C ALA A 182 -3.19 13.52 15.45
N LYS A 183 -3.42 14.51 16.33
CA LYS A 183 -2.34 15.14 17.12
C LYS A 183 -1.65 14.17 18.08
N GLN A 184 -2.42 13.26 18.70
CA GLN A 184 -1.86 12.22 19.57
C GLN A 184 -0.97 11.25 18.78
N LEU A 185 -1.38 10.86 17.55
CA LEU A 185 -0.59 9.99 16.70
C LEU A 185 0.67 10.72 16.17
N GLU A 186 0.54 11.98 15.74
CA GLU A 186 1.69 12.82 15.36
C GLU A 186 2.74 12.90 16.47
N SER A 187 2.32 13.04 17.73
CA SER A 187 3.24 13.15 18.87
C SER A 187 4.14 11.94 19.10
N THR A 188 3.85 10.80 18.44
CA THR A 188 4.70 9.60 18.47
C THR A 188 5.91 9.68 17.54
N GLY A 189 5.97 10.69 16.65
CA GLY A 189 7.06 10.89 15.70
C GLY A 189 6.87 10.15 14.36
N ILE A 190 5.63 9.77 14.00
CA ILE A 190 5.33 9.22 12.67
C ILE A 190 5.62 10.24 11.56
N SER A 191 5.96 9.74 10.37
CA SER A 191 6.38 10.57 9.23
C SER A 191 5.24 11.05 8.34
N ALA A 192 4.06 10.41 8.39
CA ALA A 192 2.85 10.81 7.67
C ALA A 192 1.61 10.14 8.27
N LEU A 193 0.44 10.71 8.00
CA LEU A 193 -0.85 10.20 8.45
C LEU A 193 -1.81 10.02 7.26
N GLY A 194 -2.21 8.77 6.97
CA GLY A 194 -3.27 8.48 6.02
C GLY A 194 -4.66 8.66 6.66
N VAL A 195 -5.54 9.44 6.03
CA VAL A 195 -6.89 9.70 6.56
C VAL A 195 -7.95 9.32 5.55
N HIS A 196 -8.73 8.28 5.84
CA HIS A 196 -9.91 7.91 5.08
C HIS A 196 -11.13 8.67 5.64
N GLY A 197 -11.70 9.56 4.85
CA GLY A 197 -12.80 10.46 5.26
C GLY A 197 -14.16 9.78 5.46
N ARG A 198 -14.18 8.52 5.89
CA ARG A 198 -15.38 7.78 6.29
C ARG A 198 -15.21 7.17 7.67
N THR A 199 -16.29 7.08 8.42
CA THR A 199 -16.30 6.42 9.75
C THR A 199 -16.22 4.89 9.61
N ILE A 200 -16.10 4.19 10.73
CA ILE A 200 -16.03 2.71 10.77
C ILE A 200 -17.30 2.07 10.18
N ALA A 201 -18.46 2.67 10.45
CA ALA A 201 -19.76 2.17 10.00
C ALA A 201 -20.00 2.38 8.50
N GLU A 202 -19.34 3.37 7.91
CA GLU A 202 -19.59 3.79 6.54
C GLU A 202 -18.90 2.89 5.50
N ARG A 203 -19.54 2.82 4.35
CA ARG A 203 -19.14 2.07 3.19
C ARG A 203 -18.97 3.02 1.99
N PRO A 204 -18.45 2.56 0.85
CA PRO A 204 -18.15 3.43 -0.30
C PRO A 204 -19.33 4.19 -0.89
N GLN A 205 -20.54 3.71 -0.67
CA GLN A 205 -21.75 4.42 -1.10
C GLN A 205 -22.01 5.70 -0.29
N HIS A 206 -21.43 5.83 0.89
CA HIS A 206 -21.53 7.05 1.68
C HIS A 206 -20.54 8.11 1.19
N PRO A 207 -20.85 9.40 1.31
CA PRO A 207 -19.95 10.47 0.91
C PRO A 207 -18.65 10.47 1.72
N ASN A 208 -17.60 11.01 1.13
CA ASN A 208 -16.33 11.23 1.84
C ASN A 208 -16.36 12.58 2.55
N ARG A 209 -15.86 12.65 3.79
CA ARG A 209 -15.78 13.88 4.57
C ARG A 209 -14.47 14.62 4.29
N CYS A 210 -14.38 15.29 3.13
CA CYS A 210 -13.18 16.04 2.76
C CYS A 210 -12.87 17.16 3.76
N GLU A 211 -13.90 17.83 4.32
CA GLU A 211 -13.69 18.88 5.30
C GLU A 211 -13.05 18.35 6.59
N THR A 212 -13.42 17.16 7.06
CA THR A 212 -12.76 16.53 8.21
C THR A 212 -11.29 16.23 7.92
N ILE A 213 -10.97 15.74 6.71
CA ILE A 213 -9.57 15.52 6.30
C ILE A 213 -8.80 16.85 6.30
N LYS A 214 -9.42 17.93 5.79
CA LYS A 214 -8.83 19.26 5.76
C LYS A 214 -8.54 19.80 7.17
N LYS A 215 -9.49 19.65 8.12
CA LYS A 215 -9.28 20.03 9.51
C LYS A 215 -8.12 19.26 10.17
N VAL A 216 -7.99 17.99 9.86
CA VAL A 216 -6.82 17.19 10.29
C VAL A 216 -5.54 17.74 9.69
N ALA A 217 -5.52 18.02 8.36
CA ALA A 217 -4.34 18.55 7.68
C ALA A 217 -3.89 19.92 8.20
N GLU A 218 -4.84 20.76 8.58
CA GLU A 218 -4.57 22.08 9.21
C GLU A 218 -4.04 21.95 10.65
N ALA A 219 -4.35 20.85 11.33
CA ALA A 219 -4.07 20.67 12.76
C ALA A 219 -2.74 19.95 13.07
N VAL A 220 -2.15 19.25 12.10
CA VAL A 220 -0.88 18.52 12.23
C VAL A 220 0.20 19.11 11.31
N ARG A 221 1.47 18.86 11.63
CA ARG A 221 2.63 19.37 10.87
C ARG A 221 3.17 18.36 9.85
N ILE A 222 2.88 17.07 10.07
CA ILE A 222 3.30 15.98 9.19
C ILE A 222 2.41 15.94 7.94
N PRO A 223 2.89 15.38 6.81
CA PRO A 223 2.07 15.18 5.61
C PRO A 223 0.81 14.36 5.91
N VAL A 224 -0.36 14.90 5.54
CA VAL A 224 -1.62 14.15 5.54
C VAL A 224 -1.88 13.62 4.14
N ILE A 225 -2.23 12.33 4.06
CA ILE A 225 -2.54 11.60 2.83
C ILE A 225 -4.05 11.38 2.78
N ALA A 226 -4.75 12.11 1.93
CA ALA A 226 -6.20 11.98 1.77
C ALA A 226 -6.58 10.66 1.10
N ASN A 227 -7.61 9.99 1.62
CA ASN A 227 -8.16 8.78 1.04
C ASN A 227 -9.69 8.78 1.11
N GLY A 228 -10.35 8.09 0.16
CA GLY A 228 -11.79 7.91 0.17
C GLY A 228 -12.55 8.42 -1.06
N GLY A 229 -11.91 9.11 -1.99
CA GLY A 229 -12.47 9.66 -3.24
C GLY A 229 -12.90 8.60 -4.25
N SER A 230 -13.60 7.54 -3.82
CA SER A 230 -13.92 6.38 -4.65
C SER A 230 -15.09 6.58 -5.62
N ARG A 231 -15.76 7.71 -5.55
CA ARG A 231 -16.84 8.12 -6.48
C ARG A 231 -16.48 9.37 -7.27
N GLU A 232 -15.55 10.13 -6.73
CA GLU A 232 -15.15 11.44 -7.22
C GLU A 232 -13.95 11.36 -8.18
N ILE A 233 -13.26 10.19 -8.23
CA ILE A 233 -12.02 10.04 -9.00
C ILE A 233 -12.25 9.05 -10.14
N GLU A 234 -12.37 9.58 -11.37
CA GLU A 234 -12.52 8.84 -12.61
C GLU A 234 -11.32 9.02 -13.56
N ASN A 235 -10.53 10.07 -13.38
CA ASN A 235 -9.34 10.37 -14.15
C ASN A 235 -8.26 11.08 -13.31
N TYR A 236 -7.08 11.30 -13.86
CA TYR A 236 -5.95 11.92 -13.14
C TYR A 236 -6.25 13.31 -12.59
N LYS A 237 -7.02 14.13 -13.32
CA LYS A 237 -7.37 15.50 -12.87
C LYS A 237 -8.23 15.48 -11.62
N ASP A 238 -9.13 14.49 -11.51
CA ASP A 238 -9.97 14.33 -10.33
C ASP A 238 -9.15 13.98 -9.09
N ILE A 239 -8.01 13.28 -9.25
CA ILE A 239 -7.06 13.02 -8.16
C ILE A 239 -6.56 14.35 -7.57
N LEU A 240 -6.17 15.27 -8.43
CA LEU A 240 -5.66 16.58 -8.01
C LEU A 240 -6.76 17.43 -7.37
N GLN A 241 -7.97 17.40 -7.92
CA GLN A 241 -9.13 18.10 -7.36
C GLN A 241 -9.49 17.55 -5.98
N PHE A 242 -9.57 16.22 -5.83
CA PHE A 242 -9.85 15.59 -4.55
C PHE A 242 -8.78 15.92 -3.49
N LYS A 243 -7.49 15.90 -3.88
CA LYS A 243 -6.39 16.34 -3.00
C LYS A 243 -6.60 17.78 -2.53
N ALA A 244 -6.93 18.69 -3.45
CA ALA A 244 -7.16 20.11 -3.14
C ALA A 244 -8.39 20.31 -2.24
N GLN A 245 -9.50 19.64 -2.51
CA GLN A 245 -10.71 19.67 -1.68
C GLN A 245 -10.45 19.23 -0.25
N CYS A 246 -9.62 18.20 -0.08
CA CYS A 246 -9.22 17.71 1.24
C CYS A 246 -8.13 18.57 1.92
N GLY A 247 -7.58 19.60 1.26
CA GLY A 247 -6.47 20.37 1.80
C GLY A 247 -5.24 19.55 2.17
N ALA A 248 -5.12 18.35 1.61
CA ALA A 248 -4.11 17.38 2.00
C ALA A 248 -2.81 17.55 1.19
N SER A 249 -1.70 17.20 1.80
CA SER A 249 -0.39 17.20 1.16
C SER A 249 -0.31 16.14 0.04
N SER A 250 -0.91 14.97 0.26
CA SER A 250 -0.84 13.83 -0.65
C SER A 250 -2.19 13.14 -0.77
N VAL A 251 -2.31 12.23 -1.73
CA VAL A 251 -3.55 11.49 -1.98
C VAL A 251 -3.27 10.02 -2.22
N MET A 252 -4.18 9.17 -1.76
CA MET A 252 -4.07 7.71 -1.83
C MET A 252 -5.28 7.14 -2.55
N ILE A 253 -5.04 6.43 -3.66
CA ILE A 253 -6.06 5.93 -4.58
C ILE A 253 -6.25 4.43 -4.39
N ALA A 254 -7.49 4.01 -4.18
CA ALA A 254 -7.85 2.61 -4.03
C ALA A 254 -8.68 2.10 -5.23
N ARG A 255 -9.98 2.32 -5.23
CA ARG A 255 -10.91 1.68 -6.16
C ARG A 255 -10.74 2.08 -7.61
N ALA A 256 -10.45 3.34 -7.88
CA ALA A 256 -10.14 3.75 -9.24
C ALA A 256 -8.95 2.95 -9.79
N ALA A 257 -7.87 2.80 -9.00
CA ALA A 257 -6.72 2.00 -9.37
C ALA A 257 -7.02 0.49 -9.46
N GLN A 258 -7.91 -0.04 -8.60
CA GLN A 258 -8.37 -1.42 -8.68
C GLN A 258 -9.14 -1.70 -9.96
N GLY A 259 -9.95 -0.75 -10.43
CA GLY A 259 -10.73 -0.88 -11.67
C GLY A 259 -9.91 -0.65 -12.92
N ASN A 260 -9.01 0.32 -12.90
CA ASN A 260 -8.07 0.62 -13.98
C ASN A 260 -6.82 1.29 -13.39
N CYS A 261 -5.72 0.56 -13.33
CA CYS A 261 -4.48 1.02 -12.70
C CYS A 261 -3.83 2.20 -13.44
N SER A 262 -4.16 2.43 -14.71
CA SER A 262 -3.66 3.59 -15.48
C SER A 262 -4.22 4.94 -15.02
N ILE A 263 -5.06 4.96 -13.97
CA ILE A 263 -5.55 6.17 -13.31
C ILE A 263 -4.41 7.11 -12.84
N PHE A 264 -3.22 6.58 -12.61
CA PHE A 264 -2.04 7.35 -12.22
C PHE A 264 -1.38 8.10 -13.39
N ARG A 265 -1.80 7.86 -14.62
CA ARG A 265 -1.23 8.51 -15.82
C ARG A 265 -1.78 9.92 -16.02
N GLN A 266 -0.88 10.87 -16.17
CA GLN A 266 -1.25 12.28 -16.47
C GLN A 266 -1.86 12.44 -17.87
N GLU A 267 -1.45 11.59 -18.80
CA GLU A 267 -1.91 11.57 -20.20
C GLU A 267 -3.34 11.00 -20.35
N GLY A 268 -3.89 10.44 -19.30
CA GLY A 268 -5.22 9.82 -19.27
C GLY A 268 -5.19 8.29 -19.16
N LEU A 269 -6.38 7.73 -19.08
CA LEU A 269 -6.57 6.28 -18.95
C LEU A 269 -6.16 5.57 -20.23
N LEU A 270 -5.56 4.40 -20.06
CA LEU A 270 -5.38 3.41 -21.13
C LEU A 270 -6.62 2.55 -21.27
N ASP A 271 -6.72 1.90 -22.43
CA ASP A 271 -7.73 0.88 -22.66
C ASP A 271 -7.63 -0.22 -21.59
N LEU A 272 -8.77 -0.69 -21.11
CA LEU A 272 -8.82 -1.69 -20.06
C LEU A 272 -8.10 -2.99 -20.43
N GLU A 273 -8.20 -3.40 -21.70
CA GLU A 273 -7.53 -4.60 -22.20
C GLU A 273 -5.99 -4.46 -22.13
N GLU A 274 -5.48 -3.28 -22.50
CA GLU A 274 -4.05 -2.99 -22.40
C GLU A 274 -3.58 -3.05 -20.92
N VAL A 275 -4.34 -2.47 -20.02
CA VAL A 275 -4.03 -2.49 -18.58
C VAL A 275 -4.04 -3.92 -18.03
N ILE A 276 -5.02 -4.74 -18.40
CA ILE A 276 -5.09 -6.15 -18.01
C ILE A 276 -3.88 -6.92 -18.55
N MET A 277 -3.51 -6.70 -19.83
CA MET A 277 -2.35 -7.37 -20.42
C MET A 277 -1.05 -7.00 -19.71
N ASN A 278 -0.84 -5.73 -19.37
CA ASN A 278 0.34 -5.29 -18.66
C ASN A 278 0.38 -5.85 -17.22
N TYR A 279 -0.78 -5.93 -16.56
CA TYR A 279 -0.90 -6.61 -15.26
C TYR A 279 -0.56 -8.11 -15.34
N LEU A 280 -1.04 -8.79 -16.37
CA LEU A 280 -0.78 -10.22 -16.57
C LEU A 280 0.69 -10.51 -16.87
N LYS A 281 1.40 -9.64 -17.59
CA LYS A 281 2.85 -9.76 -17.79
C LYS A 281 3.56 -9.80 -16.43
N TYR A 282 3.31 -8.83 -15.56
CA TYR A 282 3.88 -8.83 -14.22
C TYR A 282 3.45 -10.04 -13.37
N SER A 283 2.20 -10.51 -13.54
CA SER A 283 1.72 -11.69 -12.82
C SER A 283 2.45 -12.96 -13.23
N ILE A 284 2.84 -13.07 -14.51
CA ILE A 284 3.63 -14.19 -15.04
C ILE A 284 5.10 -14.05 -14.64
N ASP A 285 5.70 -12.88 -14.86
CA ASP A 285 7.12 -12.62 -14.62
C ASP A 285 7.50 -12.84 -13.15
N TYR A 286 6.57 -12.56 -12.22
CA TYR A 286 6.78 -12.70 -10.78
C TYR A 286 6.01 -13.86 -10.14
N ASP A 287 5.59 -14.85 -10.94
CA ASP A 287 4.90 -16.05 -10.47
C ASP A 287 3.79 -15.75 -9.43
N ASN A 288 2.89 -14.82 -9.79
CA ASN A 288 1.79 -14.47 -8.92
C ASN A 288 0.75 -15.61 -8.88
N SER A 289 0.13 -15.82 -7.72
CA SER A 289 -0.88 -16.87 -7.57
C SER A 289 -2.01 -16.72 -8.61
N PRO A 290 -2.36 -17.80 -9.36
CA PRO A 290 -3.46 -17.75 -10.34
C PRO A 290 -4.78 -17.28 -9.74
N SER A 291 -5.11 -17.72 -8.52
CA SER A 291 -6.33 -17.31 -7.81
C SER A 291 -6.32 -15.82 -7.45
N ASN A 292 -5.15 -15.27 -7.11
CA ASN A 292 -5.00 -13.84 -6.84
C ASN A 292 -5.05 -13.03 -8.14
N THR A 293 -4.35 -13.48 -9.19
CA THR A 293 -4.37 -12.84 -10.50
C THR A 293 -5.81 -12.77 -11.05
N LYS A 294 -6.54 -13.89 -10.97
CA LYS A 294 -7.95 -13.95 -11.37
C LYS A 294 -8.81 -12.95 -10.60
N TYR A 295 -8.63 -12.88 -9.28
CA TYR A 295 -9.35 -11.92 -8.44
C TYR A 295 -9.09 -10.46 -8.87
N CYS A 296 -7.83 -10.10 -9.15
CA CYS A 296 -7.50 -8.74 -9.59
C CYS A 296 -8.14 -8.42 -10.94
N VAL A 297 -8.03 -9.31 -11.92
CA VAL A 297 -8.65 -9.11 -13.25
C VAL A 297 -10.18 -9.07 -13.17
N GLN A 298 -10.82 -9.86 -12.29
CA GLN A 298 -12.27 -9.78 -12.05
C GLN A 298 -12.69 -8.38 -11.59
N ASN A 299 -11.91 -7.75 -10.70
CA ASN A 299 -12.20 -6.38 -10.25
C ASN A 299 -12.02 -5.34 -11.37
N MET A 300 -11.14 -5.58 -12.32
CA MET A 300 -10.98 -4.73 -13.51
C MET A 300 -12.15 -4.92 -14.48
N LEU A 301 -12.55 -6.16 -14.73
CA LEU A 301 -13.62 -6.50 -15.69
C LEU A 301 -15.00 -6.04 -15.22
N LYS A 302 -15.27 -5.98 -13.92
CA LYS A 302 -16.59 -5.62 -13.35
C LYS A 302 -17.73 -6.38 -14.06
N GLU A 303 -18.66 -5.66 -14.68
CA GLU A 303 -19.82 -6.21 -15.40
C GLU A 303 -19.44 -6.98 -16.67
N LEU A 304 -18.25 -6.76 -17.24
CA LEU A 304 -17.76 -7.51 -18.39
C LEU A 304 -17.56 -9.00 -18.09
N GLN A 305 -17.59 -9.42 -16.83
CA GLN A 305 -17.57 -10.82 -16.42
C GLN A 305 -18.78 -11.60 -16.92
N GLU A 306 -19.92 -10.94 -17.14
CA GLU A 306 -21.16 -11.56 -17.64
C GLU A 306 -21.13 -11.83 -19.15
N THR A 307 -20.19 -11.26 -19.87
CA THR A 307 -19.99 -11.54 -21.31
C THR A 307 -19.53 -12.98 -21.56
N PRO A 308 -19.74 -13.55 -22.75
CA PRO A 308 -19.22 -14.89 -23.08
C PRO A 308 -17.71 -15.05 -22.81
N ARG A 309 -16.95 -13.99 -23.06
CA ARG A 309 -15.50 -13.93 -22.78
C ARG A 309 -15.24 -13.91 -21.27
N GLY A 310 -15.94 -13.08 -20.53
CA GLY A 310 -15.85 -13.01 -19.07
C GLY A 310 -16.14 -14.36 -18.41
N LYS A 311 -17.17 -15.09 -18.90
CA LYS A 311 -17.51 -16.42 -18.40
C LYS A 311 -16.37 -17.43 -18.65
N LYS A 312 -15.77 -17.43 -19.84
CA LYS A 312 -14.57 -18.26 -20.13
C LYS A 312 -13.39 -17.91 -19.22
N PHE A 313 -13.17 -16.63 -18.98
CA PHE A 313 -12.14 -16.17 -18.03
C PHE A 313 -12.42 -16.71 -16.61
N LEU A 314 -13.67 -16.75 -16.16
CA LEU A 314 -14.03 -17.29 -14.84
C LEU A 314 -13.73 -18.80 -14.69
N GLU A 315 -13.63 -19.55 -15.79
CA GLU A 315 -13.29 -20.98 -15.79
C GLU A 315 -11.77 -21.22 -15.66
N CYS A 316 -10.93 -20.23 -15.96
CA CYS A 316 -9.47 -20.35 -15.93
C CYS A 316 -8.95 -20.73 -14.53
N GLN A 317 -7.99 -21.65 -14.46
CA GLN A 317 -7.36 -22.11 -13.21
C GLN A 317 -5.84 -21.80 -13.17
N THR A 318 -5.22 -21.55 -14.31
CA THR A 318 -3.77 -21.28 -14.42
C THR A 318 -3.50 -19.93 -15.06
N LEU A 319 -2.31 -19.35 -14.81
CA LEU A 319 -1.87 -18.09 -15.46
C LEU A 319 -1.88 -18.23 -16.99
N GLY A 320 -1.43 -19.38 -17.53
CA GLY A 320 -1.45 -19.64 -18.97
C GLY A 320 -2.86 -19.61 -19.58
N GLN A 321 -3.85 -20.21 -18.91
CA GLN A 321 -5.26 -20.14 -19.35
C GLN A 321 -5.80 -18.70 -19.29
N ILE A 322 -5.50 -17.97 -18.21
CA ILE A 322 -5.90 -16.56 -18.05
C ILE A 322 -5.29 -15.73 -19.19
N TRP A 323 -4.01 -15.91 -19.46
CA TRP A 323 -3.32 -15.24 -20.56
C TRP A 323 -3.96 -15.52 -21.91
N LEU A 324 -4.16 -16.79 -22.26
CA LEU A 324 -4.73 -17.20 -23.55
C LEU A 324 -6.13 -16.60 -23.77
N VAL A 325 -7.02 -16.68 -22.76
CA VAL A 325 -8.38 -16.11 -22.87
C VAL A 325 -8.33 -14.59 -23.01
N THR A 326 -7.37 -13.91 -22.38
CA THR A 326 -7.22 -12.47 -22.50
C THR A 326 -6.60 -12.07 -23.84
N PHE A 327 -5.58 -12.79 -24.32
CA PHE A 327 -4.80 -12.46 -25.52
C PHE A 327 -5.51 -12.78 -26.84
N THR A 328 -6.30 -13.86 -26.91
CA THR A 328 -6.93 -14.35 -28.16
C THR A 328 -7.95 -13.36 -28.74
N PHE A 329 -8.39 -12.37 -27.98
CA PHE A 329 -9.42 -11.40 -28.38
C PHE A 329 -8.86 -10.04 -28.86
N ILE A 330 -7.56 -9.77 -28.66
CA ILE A 330 -6.92 -8.53 -29.15
C ILE A 330 -6.63 -8.61 -30.65
N LYS A 331 -6.68 -9.82 -31.24
CA LYS A 331 -6.36 -10.06 -32.67
C LYS A 331 -7.61 -10.25 -33.56
N MET A 332 -8.81 -10.08 -33.06
CA MET A 332 -10.05 -10.04 -33.86
C MET A 332 -10.62 -8.62 -33.89
#